data_48496c1c17f0d625461c4de2fb472e80
#
_entry.id   48496c1c17f0d625461c4de2fb472e80
#
_cell.length_a   1.000
_cell.length_b   1.000
_cell.length_c   1.000
_cell.angle_alpha   90.00
_cell.angle_beta   90.00
_cell.angle_gamma   90.00
#
_symmetry.space_group_name_H-M   'P 1'
#
loop_
_entity.id
_entity.type
_entity.pdbx_description
1 polymer ?
#
loop_
_entity_poly.entity_id
_entity_poly.type
_entity_poly.pdbx_seq_one_letter_code
_entity_poly.pdbx_strand_id
1 'polypeptide(L)'
;MLSRSSVANSVPRDRVLVIAPHGSYRTAAFIQAANKLNIDVLIASQGEHSIVSDYVQGLHIDLTDEAACIKTILAEAAQRTFSGVIGTDDSTTELAAIVAEKLSLPHNDPEAVKIAQRKDLARLSLKKSKAKIPQFDLLTTTKPLSEQAVKVKFPAVIKPVALSASRGVIRVNDQLELQQAIVRIKKMLLEERQIDESIREILLLETFIPGKEVAIEGMLHDDELDVLAIFDKPDPLDGPFFEETYYITPTSFSEEIQQEIKQTVLQSCQSYGLTEGPVHAECRINEKGVWILEVAARTIGGMCGRLLSLGTGHSLEELVLLHAMGQRVEMKLLESAAGVLMIPIPGAGILKRVEGLLQAQRTPFVKELSIEVREGYELVPLPEGNSYLGFIFAEAPSAEQAEQALRHAHDCLNIVIAPLWKIGGTLTATH
;
A
#
# COMPACT_ATOMS: atom_id res chain seq x y z
N MET A 1 -28.76 43.14 -36.22
CA MET A 1 -28.56 41.67 -36.32
C MET A 1 -27.57 41.25 -35.23
N LEU A 2 -28.10 40.80 -34.11
CA LEU A 2 -27.28 40.31 -32.97
C LEU A 2 -27.04 38.82 -33.20
N SER A 3 -25.80 38.45 -33.38
CA SER A 3 -25.36 37.05 -33.49
C SER A 3 -25.59 36.33 -32.16
N ARG A 4 -26.49 35.35 -32.17
CA ARG A 4 -26.64 34.39 -31.09
C ARG A 4 -25.36 33.53 -31.07
N SER A 5 -24.52 33.72 -30.04
CA SER A 5 -23.47 32.78 -29.72
C SER A 5 -24.11 31.44 -29.37
N SER A 6 -23.83 30.43 -30.18
CA SER A 6 -24.17 29.03 -29.89
C SER A 6 -23.45 28.62 -28.62
N VAL A 7 -24.19 28.47 -27.52
CA VAL A 7 -23.72 27.72 -26.36
C VAL A 7 -23.60 26.28 -26.84
N ALA A 8 -22.39 25.84 -27.10
CA ALA A 8 -22.12 24.44 -27.33
C ALA A 8 -22.56 23.67 -26.06
N ASN A 9 -23.56 22.81 -26.18
CA ASN A 9 -23.92 21.82 -25.17
C ASN A 9 -22.72 20.88 -25.05
N SER A 10 -21.78 21.20 -24.15
CA SER A 10 -20.74 20.26 -23.76
C SER A 10 -21.42 19.11 -23.02
N VAL A 11 -21.27 17.90 -23.53
CA VAL A 11 -21.67 16.70 -22.80
C VAL A 11 -20.97 16.77 -21.42
N PRO A 12 -21.72 16.60 -20.32
CA PRO A 12 -21.10 16.60 -18.98
C PRO A 12 -19.97 15.57 -18.94
N ARG A 13 -18.82 15.98 -18.44
CA ARG A 13 -17.69 15.04 -18.25
C ARG A 13 -18.07 14.01 -17.21
N ASP A 14 -17.56 12.78 -17.37
CA ASP A 14 -17.60 11.79 -16.32
C ASP A 14 -16.98 12.35 -15.04
N ARG A 15 -17.54 11.98 -13.90
CA ARG A 15 -17.12 12.48 -12.61
C ARG A 15 -16.85 11.29 -11.66
N VAL A 16 -15.63 11.22 -11.13
CA VAL A 16 -15.23 10.17 -10.20
C VAL A 16 -15.03 10.74 -8.80
N LEU A 17 -15.57 10.05 -7.80
CA LEU A 17 -15.30 10.33 -6.38
C LEU A 17 -14.04 9.61 -5.95
N VAL A 18 -13.08 10.33 -5.38
CA VAL A 18 -11.88 9.78 -4.76
C VAL A 18 -11.92 10.05 -3.25
N ILE A 19 -12.03 9.00 -2.45
CA ILE A 19 -12.01 9.09 -0.99
C ILE A 19 -10.59 8.83 -0.51
N ALA A 20 -9.99 9.80 0.16
CA ALA A 20 -8.60 9.76 0.59
C ALA A 20 -8.44 10.24 2.03
N PRO A 21 -7.57 9.61 2.86
CA PRO A 21 -7.21 10.18 4.15
C PRO A 21 -6.45 11.49 3.98
N HIS A 22 -6.45 12.31 5.02
CA HIS A 22 -5.71 13.57 5.02
C HIS A 22 -4.21 13.32 4.77
N GLY A 23 -3.67 14.01 3.77
CA GLY A 23 -2.23 13.89 3.43
C GLY A 23 -1.86 12.64 2.62
N SER A 24 -2.83 11.90 2.03
CA SER A 24 -2.50 10.80 1.13
C SER A 24 -1.67 11.30 -0.06
N TYR A 25 -0.47 10.75 -0.22
CA TYR A 25 0.43 11.06 -1.34
C TYR A 25 -0.14 10.64 -2.70
N ARG A 26 -1.14 9.75 -2.72
CA ARG A 26 -1.77 9.23 -3.95
C ARG A 26 -2.70 10.25 -4.62
N THR A 27 -3.26 11.19 -3.85
CA THR A 27 -4.26 12.15 -4.34
C THR A 27 -3.77 12.93 -5.55
N ALA A 28 -2.52 13.41 -5.53
CA ALA A 28 -1.93 14.18 -6.63
C ALA A 28 -1.85 13.36 -7.93
N ALA A 29 -1.51 12.07 -7.85
CA ALA A 29 -1.43 11.17 -8.99
C ALA A 29 -2.79 10.90 -9.61
N PHE A 30 -3.85 10.71 -8.81
CA PHE A 30 -5.24 10.60 -9.31
C PHE A 30 -5.72 11.88 -9.99
N ILE A 31 -5.38 13.06 -9.47
CA ILE A 31 -5.70 14.34 -10.11
C ILE A 31 -5.02 14.48 -11.48
N GLN A 32 -3.72 14.11 -11.55
CA GLN A 32 -2.96 14.15 -12.81
C GLN A 32 -3.56 13.18 -13.85
N ALA A 33 -3.87 11.95 -13.43
CA ALA A 33 -4.50 10.95 -14.27
C ALA A 33 -5.87 11.41 -14.80
N ALA A 34 -6.71 11.96 -13.93
CA ALA A 34 -8.03 12.47 -14.30
C ALA A 34 -7.94 13.63 -15.31
N ASN A 35 -7.00 14.56 -15.12
CA ASN A 35 -6.75 15.65 -16.07
C ASN A 35 -6.34 15.12 -17.44
N LYS A 36 -5.47 14.10 -17.50
CA LYS A 36 -5.04 13.46 -18.76
C LYS A 36 -6.19 12.78 -19.47
N LEU A 37 -7.09 12.13 -18.72
CA LEU A 37 -8.27 11.44 -19.24
C LEU A 37 -9.48 12.37 -19.49
N ASN A 38 -9.37 13.66 -19.16
CA ASN A 38 -10.46 14.62 -19.22
C ASN A 38 -11.69 14.23 -18.37
N ILE A 39 -11.45 13.67 -17.18
CA ILE A 39 -12.42 13.26 -16.16
C ILE A 39 -12.44 14.31 -15.06
N ASP A 40 -13.62 14.66 -14.56
CA ASP A 40 -13.77 15.48 -13.35
C ASP A 40 -13.58 14.60 -12.10
N VAL A 41 -12.78 15.06 -11.14
CA VAL A 41 -12.60 14.37 -9.87
C VAL A 41 -13.12 15.24 -8.73
N LEU A 42 -13.86 14.61 -7.81
CA LEU A 42 -14.17 15.15 -6.48
C LEU A 42 -13.34 14.42 -5.44
N ILE A 43 -12.53 15.13 -4.67
CA ILE A 43 -11.77 14.55 -3.57
C ILE A 43 -12.56 14.68 -2.28
N ALA A 44 -12.97 13.57 -1.68
CA ALA A 44 -13.54 13.54 -0.34
C ALA A 44 -12.45 13.20 0.67
N SER A 45 -12.18 14.11 1.62
CA SER A 45 -11.09 13.97 2.59
C SER A 45 -11.38 14.73 3.88
N GLN A 46 -10.61 14.41 4.93
CA GLN A 46 -10.59 15.16 6.18
C GLN A 46 -9.79 16.46 6.00
N GLY A 47 -10.24 17.53 6.67
CA GLY A 47 -9.56 18.81 6.70
C GLY A 47 -10.22 19.90 5.85
N GLU A 48 -10.55 21.03 6.48
CA GLU A 48 -11.17 22.19 5.84
C GLU A 48 -10.23 22.94 4.86
N HIS A 49 -8.91 22.76 5.03
CA HIS A 49 -7.88 23.47 4.27
C HIS A 49 -6.88 22.48 3.68
N SER A 50 -7.35 21.65 2.76
CA SER A 50 -6.45 20.81 1.95
C SER A 50 -5.87 21.65 0.80
N ILE A 51 -4.55 21.55 0.55
CA ILE A 51 -3.88 22.11 -0.65
C ILE A 51 -4.57 21.63 -1.94
N VAL A 52 -5.24 20.48 -1.87
CA VAL A 52 -6.03 19.90 -2.96
C VAL A 52 -7.20 20.79 -3.36
N SER A 53 -7.81 21.53 -2.42
CA SER A 53 -8.95 22.44 -2.70
C SER A 53 -8.62 23.58 -3.65
N ASP A 54 -7.36 23.94 -3.79
CA ASP A 54 -6.91 24.98 -4.72
C ASP A 54 -6.84 24.48 -6.19
N TYR A 55 -6.83 23.15 -6.39
CA TYR A 55 -6.67 22.53 -7.71
C TYR A 55 -7.86 21.70 -8.18
N VAL A 56 -8.71 21.23 -7.26
CA VAL A 56 -9.86 20.35 -7.54
C VAL A 56 -10.99 20.64 -6.57
N GLN A 57 -12.23 20.31 -6.95
CA GLN A 57 -13.36 20.34 -6.02
C GLN A 57 -13.12 19.38 -4.85
N GLY A 58 -13.19 19.87 -3.63
CA GLY A 58 -13.04 19.10 -2.39
C GLY A 58 -14.39 18.95 -1.69
N LEU A 59 -14.61 17.80 -1.07
CA LEU A 59 -15.71 17.53 -0.17
C LEU A 59 -15.13 17.20 1.21
N HIS A 60 -15.41 18.02 2.21
CA HIS A 60 -14.99 17.75 3.57
C HIS A 60 -15.85 16.64 4.19
N ILE A 61 -15.20 15.59 4.70
CA ILE A 61 -15.82 14.48 5.42
C ILE A 61 -15.00 14.16 6.68
N ASP A 62 -15.66 13.61 7.70
CA ASP A 62 -15.01 13.10 8.89
C ASP A 62 -14.96 11.57 8.83
N LEU A 63 -13.82 11.01 8.44
CA LEU A 63 -13.63 9.55 8.30
C LEU A 63 -13.84 8.76 9.62
N THR A 64 -13.97 9.43 10.76
CA THR A 64 -14.30 8.79 12.05
C THR A 64 -15.81 8.58 12.23
N ASP A 65 -16.65 9.23 11.42
CA ASP A 65 -18.11 9.07 11.40
C ASP A 65 -18.58 8.59 10.01
N GLU A 66 -18.56 7.27 9.82
CA GLU A 66 -18.94 6.64 8.55
C GLU A 66 -20.35 7.03 8.10
N ALA A 67 -21.32 7.07 9.02
CA ALA A 67 -22.70 7.40 8.68
C ALA A 67 -22.85 8.84 8.16
N ALA A 68 -22.13 9.79 8.78
CA ALA A 68 -22.08 11.17 8.32
C ALA A 68 -21.37 11.29 6.98
N CYS A 69 -20.26 10.55 6.75
CA CYS A 69 -19.57 10.48 5.45
C CYS A 69 -20.52 10.03 4.34
N ILE A 70 -21.19 8.89 4.52
CA ILE A 70 -22.13 8.35 3.54
C ILE A 70 -23.23 9.37 3.23
N LYS A 71 -23.86 9.94 4.25
CA LYS A 71 -24.92 10.95 4.08
C LYS A 71 -24.44 12.15 3.26
N THR A 72 -23.27 12.67 3.58
CA THR A 72 -22.68 13.84 2.90
C THR A 72 -22.38 13.54 1.43
N ILE A 73 -21.78 12.38 1.14
CA ILE A 73 -21.44 11.97 -0.21
C ILE A 73 -22.70 11.71 -1.05
N LEU A 74 -23.73 11.06 -0.48
CA LEU A 74 -24.99 10.83 -1.20
C LEU A 74 -25.75 12.13 -1.49
N ALA A 75 -25.68 13.14 -0.62
CA ALA A 75 -26.24 14.46 -0.86
C ALA A 75 -25.53 15.19 -2.01
N GLU A 76 -24.20 15.02 -2.14
CA GLU A 76 -23.42 15.54 -3.26
C GLU A 76 -23.72 14.80 -4.56
N ALA A 77 -23.86 13.47 -4.52
CA ALA A 77 -24.23 12.64 -5.67
C ALA A 77 -25.62 13.00 -6.24
N ALA A 78 -26.55 13.43 -5.37
CA ALA A 78 -27.89 13.89 -5.78
C ALA A 78 -27.85 15.22 -6.56
N GLN A 79 -26.81 16.05 -6.39
CA GLN A 79 -26.63 17.28 -7.15
C GLN A 79 -25.98 17.01 -8.52
N ARG A 80 -24.96 16.16 -8.54
CA ARG A 80 -24.28 15.70 -9.75
C ARG A 80 -23.77 14.26 -9.53
N THR A 81 -24.22 13.35 -10.39
CA THR A 81 -23.91 11.92 -10.31
C THR A 81 -22.42 11.65 -10.45
N PHE A 82 -21.96 10.54 -9.87
CA PHE A 82 -20.65 9.96 -10.08
C PHE A 82 -20.73 8.81 -11.08
N SER A 83 -19.68 8.63 -11.88
CA SER A 83 -19.47 7.49 -12.77
C SER A 83 -18.61 6.39 -12.12
N GLY A 84 -17.96 6.68 -10.98
CA GLY A 84 -17.13 5.74 -10.23
C GLY A 84 -16.77 6.28 -8.86
N VAL A 85 -16.37 5.36 -7.95
CA VAL A 85 -15.92 5.67 -6.59
C VAL A 85 -14.63 4.90 -6.31
N ILE A 86 -13.62 5.57 -5.76
CA ILE A 86 -12.30 5.01 -5.47
C ILE A 86 -11.92 5.34 -4.03
N GLY A 87 -11.48 4.34 -3.25
CA GLY A 87 -10.75 4.51 -2.00
C GLY A 87 -9.24 4.40 -2.27
N THR A 88 -8.45 5.38 -1.82
CA THR A 88 -7.01 5.40 -2.14
C THR A 88 -6.16 4.51 -1.23
N ASP A 89 -6.61 4.27 -0.01
CA ASP A 89 -5.84 3.62 1.05
C ASP A 89 -6.72 2.62 1.81
N ASP A 90 -6.12 1.66 2.52
CA ASP A 90 -6.86 0.66 3.28
C ASP A 90 -7.97 1.26 4.17
N SER A 91 -7.72 2.42 4.77
CA SER A 91 -8.68 3.12 5.63
C SER A 91 -9.90 3.72 4.91
N THR A 92 -9.92 3.73 3.58
CA THR A 92 -10.98 4.37 2.78
C THR A 92 -11.66 3.41 1.78
N THR A 93 -11.09 2.22 1.54
CA THR A 93 -11.64 1.28 0.55
C THR A 93 -12.97 0.67 0.99
N GLU A 94 -13.21 0.41 2.27
CA GLU A 94 -14.50 -0.10 2.78
C GLU A 94 -15.60 0.97 2.60
N LEU A 95 -15.33 2.22 3.00
CA LEU A 95 -16.26 3.33 2.78
C LEU A 95 -16.55 3.55 1.28
N ALA A 96 -15.53 3.44 0.43
CA ALA A 96 -15.71 3.56 -1.02
C ALA A 96 -16.63 2.46 -1.57
N ALA A 97 -16.47 1.23 -1.12
CA ALA A 97 -17.34 0.10 -1.51
C ALA A 97 -18.79 0.34 -1.08
N ILE A 98 -19.03 0.75 0.17
CA ILE A 98 -20.37 1.07 0.70
C ILE A 98 -21.03 2.19 -0.12
N VAL A 99 -20.30 3.24 -0.44
CA VAL A 99 -20.82 4.37 -1.23
C VAL A 99 -21.12 3.92 -2.66
N ALA A 100 -20.23 3.16 -3.31
CA ALA A 100 -20.43 2.67 -4.66
C ALA A 100 -21.66 1.73 -4.75
N GLU A 101 -21.85 0.83 -3.77
CA GLU A 101 -23.02 -0.02 -3.64
C GLU A 101 -24.31 0.82 -3.60
N LYS A 102 -24.37 1.84 -2.73
CA LYS A 102 -25.55 2.72 -2.60
C LYS A 102 -25.84 3.53 -3.87
N LEU A 103 -24.82 3.80 -4.67
CA LEU A 103 -24.94 4.50 -5.95
C LEU A 103 -25.14 3.55 -7.14
N SER A 104 -25.18 2.23 -6.92
CA SER A 104 -25.26 1.18 -7.96
C SER A 104 -24.14 1.29 -9.00
N LEU A 105 -22.94 1.62 -8.56
CA LEU A 105 -21.71 1.68 -9.35
C LEU A 105 -20.89 0.37 -9.18
N PRO A 106 -19.94 0.05 -10.08
CA PRO A 106 -19.05 -1.09 -9.90
C PRO A 106 -18.34 -1.05 -8.53
N HIS A 107 -18.36 -2.16 -7.81
CA HIS A 107 -17.78 -2.25 -6.46
C HIS A 107 -17.55 -3.70 -6.03
N ASN A 108 -16.68 -3.88 -5.03
CA ASN A 108 -16.63 -5.11 -4.23
C ASN A 108 -17.70 -5.06 -3.12
N ASP A 109 -18.15 -6.23 -2.68
CA ASP A 109 -18.91 -6.35 -1.42
C ASP A 109 -18.10 -5.68 -0.28
N PRO A 110 -18.67 -4.75 0.50
CA PRO A 110 -17.98 -4.12 1.63
C PRO A 110 -17.38 -5.11 2.63
N GLU A 111 -18.05 -6.25 2.89
CA GLU A 111 -17.52 -7.30 3.77
C GLU A 111 -16.28 -7.98 3.16
N ALA A 112 -16.22 -8.15 1.84
CA ALA A 112 -15.03 -8.66 1.15
C ALA A 112 -13.84 -7.72 1.29
N VAL A 113 -14.07 -6.41 1.15
CA VAL A 113 -13.03 -5.38 1.36
C VAL A 113 -12.54 -5.38 2.80
N LYS A 114 -13.44 -5.48 3.77
CA LYS A 114 -13.10 -5.59 5.20
C LYS A 114 -12.27 -6.84 5.52
N ILE A 115 -12.57 -7.98 4.89
CA ILE A 115 -11.75 -9.18 5.01
C ILE A 115 -10.34 -8.91 4.51
N ALA A 116 -10.18 -8.25 3.37
CA ALA A 116 -8.87 -7.91 2.80
C ALA A 116 -8.04 -6.96 3.70
N GLN A 117 -8.69 -6.03 4.40
CA GLN A 117 -8.02 -5.09 5.33
C GLN A 117 -7.56 -5.74 6.64
N ARG A 118 -8.21 -6.83 7.07
CA ARG A 118 -8.02 -7.45 8.36
C ARG A 118 -7.25 -8.77 8.22
N LYS A 119 -5.97 -8.77 8.61
CA LYS A 119 -5.07 -9.93 8.46
C LYS A 119 -5.61 -11.21 9.13
N ASP A 120 -6.31 -11.08 10.26
CA ASP A 120 -6.96 -12.21 10.95
C ASP A 120 -8.15 -12.76 10.16
N LEU A 121 -9.03 -11.89 9.66
CA LEU A 121 -10.18 -12.29 8.83
C LEU A 121 -9.72 -12.91 7.51
N ALA A 122 -8.71 -12.29 6.89
CA ALA A 122 -8.06 -12.79 5.68
C ALA A 122 -7.54 -14.23 5.87
N ARG A 123 -6.81 -14.50 6.94
CA ARG A 123 -6.32 -15.85 7.25
C ARG A 123 -7.43 -16.85 7.53
N LEU A 124 -8.49 -16.44 8.24
CA LEU A 124 -9.65 -17.29 8.51
C LEU A 124 -10.41 -17.63 7.22
N SER A 125 -10.51 -16.68 6.29
CA SER A 125 -11.09 -16.91 4.96
C SER A 125 -10.21 -17.86 4.13
N LEU A 126 -8.92 -17.57 3.98
CA LEU A 126 -7.97 -18.36 3.21
C LEU A 126 -7.82 -19.79 3.72
N LYS A 127 -8.00 -20.04 5.02
CA LYS A 127 -7.99 -21.40 5.59
C LYS A 127 -9.01 -22.34 4.95
N LYS A 128 -10.06 -21.78 4.33
CA LYS A 128 -11.11 -22.54 3.62
C LYS A 128 -10.82 -22.69 2.12
N SER A 129 -9.81 -21.99 1.61
CA SER A 129 -9.39 -22.00 0.20
C SER A 129 -8.35 -23.08 -0.09
N LYS A 130 -7.92 -23.16 -1.36
CA LYS A 130 -6.81 -24.02 -1.78
C LYS A 130 -5.45 -23.30 -1.78
N ALA A 131 -5.45 -21.98 -1.52
CA ALA A 131 -4.21 -21.20 -1.47
C ALA A 131 -3.31 -21.67 -0.33
N LYS A 132 -2.01 -21.75 -0.60
CA LYS A 132 -1.02 -22.07 0.45
C LYS A 132 -0.83 -20.84 1.32
N ILE A 133 -1.05 -21.00 2.63
CA ILE A 133 -0.88 -19.97 3.64
C ILE A 133 0.02 -20.47 4.78
N PRO A 134 0.71 -19.58 5.48
CA PRO A 134 1.40 -19.94 6.71
C PRO A 134 0.45 -20.58 7.73
N GLN A 135 0.95 -21.54 8.51
CA GLN A 135 0.22 -21.95 9.72
C GLN A 135 0.16 -20.75 10.67
N PHE A 136 -1.00 -20.50 11.30
CA PHE A 136 -1.19 -19.31 12.12
C PHE A 136 -1.96 -19.58 13.40
N ASP A 137 -1.70 -18.73 14.39
CA ASP A 137 -2.45 -18.59 15.63
C ASP A 137 -2.86 -17.12 15.81
N LEU A 138 -4.03 -16.90 16.40
CA LEU A 138 -4.46 -15.57 16.85
C LEU A 138 -4.13 -15.43 18.34
N LEU A 139 -3.42 -14.37 18.67
CA LEU A 139 -3.02 -14.02 20.03
C LEU A 139 -3.67 -12.71 20.44
N THR A 140 -3.70 -12.44 21.74
CA THR A 140 -4.17 -11.15 22.27
C THR A 140 -3.12 -10.47 23.14
N THR A 141 -3.10 -9.15 23.11
CA THR A 141 -2.23 -8.33 23.98
C THR A 141 -2.75 -8.23 25.42
N THR A 142 -3.98 -8.69 25.69
CA THR A 142 -4.64 -8.57 27.01
C THR A 142 -4.33 -9.72 27.95
N LYS A 143 -3.84 -10.86 27.41
CA LYS A 143 -3.49 -12.05 28.20
C LYS A 143 -1.99 -12.30 28.20
N PRO A 144 -1.43 -12.81 29.30
CA PRO A 144 -0.05 -13.31 29.30
C PRO A 144 0.14 -14.40 28.24
N LEU A 145 1.32 -14.46 27.61
CA LEU A 145 1.61 -15.47 26.61
C LEU A 145 1.51 -16.90 27.16
N SER A 146 1.83 -17.11 28.43
CA SER A 146 1.72 -18.40 29.13
C SER A 146 0.28 -18.97 29.21
N GLU A 147 -0.71 -18.10 29.05
CA GLU A 147 -2.14 -18.47 29.07
C GLU A 147 -2.73 -18.65 27.65
N GLN A 148 -1.90 -18.48 26.62
CA GLN A 148 -2.32 -18.55 25.23
C GLN A 148 -1.76 -19.80 24.55
N ALA A 149 -2.58 -20.50 23.78
CA ALA A 149 -2.16 -21.70 23.05
C ALA A 149 -1.39 -21.31 21.77
N VAL A 150 -0.09 -21.48 21.77
CA VAL A 150 0.78 -21.28 20.60
C VAL A 150 1.08 -22.64 19.98
N LYS A 151 0.61 -22.85 18.74
CA LYS A 151 0.83 -24.06 17.93
C LYS A 151 1.80 -23.82 16.78
N VAL A 152 1.97 -22.57 16.39
CA VAL A 152 2.92 -22.13 15.34
C VAL A 152 4.34 -22.49 15.77
N LYS A 153 5.12 -23.06 14.84
CA LYS A 153 6.52 -23.40 15.07
C LYS A 153 7.43 -22.22 14.69
N PHE A 154 8.51 -22.06 15.46
CA PHE A 154 9.56 -21.09 15.15
C PHE A 154 10.51 -21.60 14.05
N PRO A 155 11.10 -20.70 13.24
CA PRO A 155 10.89 -19.25 13.28
C PRO A 155 9.48 -18.86 12.83
N ALA A 156 8.95 -17.79 13.43
CA ALA A 156 7.61 -17.28 13.20
C ALA A 156 7.62 -15.78 12.96
N VAL A 157 6.51 -15.22 12.46
CA VAL A 157 6.30 -13.79 12.26
C VAL A 157 5.08 -13.37 13.06
N ILE A 158 5.26 -12.44 13.99
CA ILE A 158 4.16 -11.79 14.72
C ILE A 158 3.86 -10.43 14.11
N LYS A 159 2.56 -10.12 13.96
CA LYS A 159 2.13 -8.85 13.37
C LYS A 159 0.79 -8.37 13.92
N PRO A 160 0.56 -7.04 14.02
CA PRO A 160 -0.75 -6.48 14.30
C PRO A 160 -1.68 -6.71 13.11
N VAL A 161 -2.98 -6.87 13.35
CA VAL A 161 -3.95 -7.22 12.30
C VAL A 161 -4.43 -6.04 11.46
N ALA A 162 -4.24 -4.81 11.94
CA ALA A 162 -4.79 -3.59 11.33
C ALA A 162 -3.73 -2.54 10.93
N LEU A 163 -2.45 -2.86 11.00
CA LEU A 163 -1.39 -1.97 10.51
C LEU A 163 -0.91 -2.38 9.13
N SER A 164 -0.45 -1.41 8.34
CA SER A 164 0.14 -1.55 7.00
C SER A 164 1.61 -1.12 7.00
N ALA A 165 2.27 -1.15 5.82
CA ALA A 165 3.65 -0.73 5.61
C ALA A 165 4.66 -1.44 6.54
N SER A 166 4.51 -2.74 6.73
CA SER A 166 5.38 -3.59 7.57
C SER A 166 5.52 -3.16 9.03
N ARG A 167 4.69 -2.21 9.50
CA ARG A 167 4.70 -1.73 10.89
C ARG A 167 4.32 -2.84 11.87
N GLY A 168 5.20 -3.06 12.84
CA GLY A 168 5.00 -4.08 13.85
C GLY A 168 5.11 -5.52 13.33
N VAL A 169 5.58 -5.74 12.09
CA VAL A 169 5.86 -7.08 11.56
C VAL A 169 7.25 -7.51 12.02
N ILE A 170 7.32 -8.53 12.88
CA ILE A 170 8.56 -8.94 13.54
C ILE A 170 8.74 -10.45 13.42
N ARG A 171 9.89 -10.89 12.87
CA ARG A 171 10.30 -12.28 12.95
C ARG A 171 10.84 -12.59 14.33
N VAL A 172 10.42 -13.74 14.86
CA VAL A 172 10.81 -14.26 16.17
C VAL A 172 11.29 -15.70 16.03
N ASN A 173 12.36 -16.05 16.72
CA ASN A 173 13.01 -17.35 16.61
C ASN A 173 12.71 -18.29 17.78
N ASP A 174 12.17 -17.73 18.87
CA ASP A 174 11.79 -18.47 20.06
C ASP A 174 10.68 -17.75 20.87
N GLN A 175 10.30 -18.35 21.99
CA GLN A 175 9.23 -17.83 22.84
C GLN A 175 9.62 -16.55 23.59
N LEU A 176 10.89 -16.34 23.88
CA LEU A 176 11.37 -15.13 24.56
C LEU A 176 11.30 -13.93 23.61
N GLU A 177 11.77 -14.11 22.36
CA GLU A 177 11.65 -13.07 21.33
C GLU A 177 10.17 -12.76 21.02
N LEU A 178 9.30 -13.78 20.98
CA LEU A 178 7.86 -13.59 20.81
C LEU A 178 7.28 -12.72 21.94
N GLN A 179 7.63 -12.97 23.18
CA GLN A 179 7.17 -12.19 24.32
C GLN A 179 7.63 -10.72 24.23
N GLN A 180 8.89 -10.49 23.84
CA GLN A 180 9.45 -9.15 23.66
C GLN A 180 8.75 -8.40 22.50
N ALA A 181 8.50 -9.10 21.39
CA ALA A 181 7.80 -8.54 20.23
C ALA A 181 6.36 -8.15 20.58
N ILE A 182 5.62 -8.97 21.34
CA ILE A 182 4.26 -8.64 21.80
C ILE A 182 4.25 -7.34 22.63
N VAL A 183 5.20 -7.20 23.56
CA VAL A 183 5.31 -5.98 24.38
C VAL A 183 5.59 -4.76 23.51
N ARG A 184 6.48 -4.89 22.52
CA ARG A 184 6.82 -3.81 21.59
C ARG A 184 5.63 -3.40 20.73
N ILE A 185 4.95 -4.36 20.11
CA ILE A 185 3.76 -4.12 19.26
C ILE A 185 2.63 -3.50 20.09
N LYS A 186 2.39 -4.00 21.31
CA LYS A 186 1.39 -3.43 22.21
C LYS A 186 1.64 -1.94 22.45
N LYS A 187 2.89 -1.54 22.68
CA LYS A 187 3.24 -0.11 22.87
C LYS A 187 2.92 0.70 21.61
N MET A 188 3.23 0.21 20.43
CA MET A 188 2.90 0.89 19.16
C MET A 188 1.38 1.04 19.00
N LEU A 189 0.60 -0.02 19.27
CA LEU A 189 -0.85 -0.02 19.12
C LEU A 189 -1.57 0.93 20.09
N LEU A 190 -0.98 1.26 21.23
CA LEU A 190 -1.54 2.26 22.17
C LEU A 190 -1.55 3.68 21.56
N GLU A 191 -0.70 3.98 20.60
CA GLU A 191 -0.61 5.25 19.90
C GLU A 191 -1.66 5.37 18.76
N GLU A 192 -2.18 4.24 18.26
CA GLU A 192 -3.14 4.14 17.14
C GLU A 192 -4.59 4.29 17.61
N ARG A 193 -4.94 5.47 18.13
CA ARG A 193 -6.26 5.73 18.76
C ARG A 193 -7.44 5.64 17.80
N GLN A 194 -7.22 5.78 16.48
CA GLN A 194 -8.23 5.66 15.43
C GLN A 194 -8.65 4.22 15.16
N ILE A 195 -7.87 3.23 15.59
CA ILE A 195 -8.23 1.81 15.47
C ILE A 195 -9.05 1.40 16.69
N ASP A 196 -10.15 0.67 16.46
CA ASP A 196 -11.00 0.13 17.52
C ASP A 196 -10.18 -0.69 18.53
N GLU A 197 -10.46 -0.52 19.82
CA GLU A 197 -9.71 -1.16 20.91
C GLU A 197 -9.72 -2.69 20.78
N SER A 198 -10.86 -3.28 20.43
CA SER A 198 -11.00 -4.73 20.26
C SER A 198 -10.11 -5.25 19.12
N ILE A 199 -9.87 -4.45 18.09
CA ILE A 199 -8.99 -4.79 16.96
C ILE A 199 -7.51 -4.62 17.36
N ARG A 200 -7.17 -3.55 18.09
CA ARG A 200 -5.81 -3.30 18.60
C ARG A 200 -5.27 -4.41 19.50
N GLU A 201 -6.16 -5.15 20.13
CA GLU A 201 -5.79 -6.25 21.01
C GLU A 201 -5.40 -7.53 20.28
N ILE A 202 -5.74 -7.69 19.00
CA ILE A 202 -5.51 -8.90 18.22
C ILE A 202 -4.15 -8.87 17.53
N LEU A 203 -3.40 -9.96 17.67
CA LEU A 203 -2.15 -10.20 16.96
C LEU A 203 -2.23 -11.50 16.17
N LEU A 204 -1.62 -11.51 14.99
CA LEU A 204 -1.48 -12.69 14.14
C LEU A 204 -0.04 -13.21 14.27
N LEU A 205 0.11 -14.48 14.68
CA LEU A 205 1.38 -15.20 14.70
C LEU A 205 1.36 -16.23 13.57
N GLU A 206 2.37 -16.21 12.71
CA GLU A 206 2.46 -17.08 11.53
C GLU A 206 3.82 -17.79 11.47
N THR A 207 3.84 -19.04 10.95
CA THR A 207 5.10 -19.67 10.58
C THR A 207 5.84 -18.82 9.56
N PHE A 208 7.14 -18.55 9.77
CA PHE A 208 7.96 -17.90 8.77
C PHE A 208 8.08 -18.77 7.51
N ILE A 209 7.75 -18.24 6.35
CA ILE A 209 7.88 -18.92 5.05
C ILE A 209 9.20 -18.46 4.42
N PRO A 210 10.20 -19.33 4.25
CA PRO A 210 11.41 -18.97 3.52
C PRO A 210 11.14 -18.90 2.01
N GLY A 211 11.97 -18.19 1.28
CA GLY A 211 11.89 -18.10 -0.18
C GLY A 211 11.99 -16.68 -0.70
N LYS A 212 11.97 -16.53 -2.02
CA LYS A 212 11.97 -15.21 -2.68
C LYS A 212 10.58 -14.59 -2.56
N GLU A 213 10.54 -13.30 -2.32
CA GLU A 213 9.29 -12.56 -2.21
C GLU A 213 9.03 -11.76 -3.47
N VAL A 214 7.76 -11.70 -3.88
CA VAL A 214 7.26 -10.89 -4.99
C VAL A 214 6.03 -10.11 -4.56
N ALA A 215 5.84 -8.96 -5.20
CA ALA A 215 4.60 -8.21 -5.15
C ALA A 215 3.89 -8.30 -6.50
N ILE A 216 2.57 -8.41 -6.47
CA ILE A 216 1.72 -8.49 -7.64
C ILE A 216 0.77 -7.30 -7.62
N GLU A 217 0.70 -6.61 -8.74
CA GLU A 217 -0.31 -5.61 -9.01
C GLU A 217 -1.24 -6.12 -10.09
N GLY A 218 -2.53 -6.06 -9.84
CA GLY A 218 -3.54 -6.57 -10.75
C GLY A 218 -4.85 -5.77 -10.70
N MET A 219 -5.73 -6.12 -11.63
CA MET A 219 -7.09 -5.59 -11.72
C MET A 219 -8.06 -6.74 -11.84
N LEU A 220 -9.06 -6.78 -10.96
CA LEU A 220 -10.17 -7.73 -11.06
C LEU A 220 -11.28 -7.15 -11.94
N HIS A 221 -11.81 -8.00 -12.82
CA HIS A 221 -12.98 -7.75 -13.64
C HIS A 221 -13.84 -9.01 -13.63
N ASP A 222 -15.03 -8.95 -13.08
CA ASP A 222 -15.97 -10.09 -13.10
C ASP A 222 -15.33 -11.42 -12.67
N ASP A 223 -14.59 -11.46 -11.56
CA ASP A 223 -13.86 -12.63 -11.08
C ASP A 223 -12.61 -13.05 -11.91
N GLU A 224 -12.23 -12.30 -12.94
CA GLU A 224 -10.98 -12.51 -13.68
C GLU A 224 -9.89 -11.56 -13.16
N LEU A 225 -8.66 -12.03 -13.01
CA LEU A 225 -7.50 -11.23 -12.61
C LEU A 225 -6.64 -10.91 -13.83
N ASP A 226 -6.57 -9.65 -14.19
CA ASP A 226 -5.57 -9.11 -15.11
C ASP A 226 -4.33 -8.71 -14.32
N VAL A 227 -3.22 -9.44 -14.47
CA VAL A 227 -1.94 -9.10 -13.81
C VAL A 227 -1.28 -7.97 -14.60
N LEU A 228 -1.14 -6.82 -13.96
CA LEU A 228 -0.52 -5.62 -14.53
C LEU A 228 1.01 -5.67 -14.42
N ALA A 229 1.52 -6.15 -13.28
CA ALA A 229 2.94 -6.38 -13.05
C ALA A 229 3.18 -7.41 -11.94
N ILE A 230 4.32 -8.11 -12.04
CA ILE A 230 4.93 -8.84 -10.94
C ILE A 230 6.28 -8.19 -10.68
N PHE A 231 6.50 -7.78 -9.43
CA PHE A 231 7.73 -7.14 -9.00
C PHE A 231 8.56 -8.11 -8.16
N ASP A 232 9.78 -8.35 -8.57
CA ASP A 232 10.74 -9.05 -7.74
C ASP A 232 11.21 -8.14 -6.60
N LYS A 233 11.33 -8.71 -5.40
CA LYS A 233 12.00 -8.10 -4.25
C LYS A 233 13.34 -8.82 -4.08
N PRO A 234 14.44 -8.32 -4.66
CA PRO A 234 15.71 -9.05 -4.75
C PRO A 234 16.43 -9.23 -3.41
N ASP A 235 16.20 -8.33 -2.45
CA ASP A 235 16.81 -8.44 -1.14
C ASP A 235 16.12 -9.53 -0.31
N PRO A 236 16.89 -10.33 0.47
CA PRO A 236 16.29 -11.31 1.37
C PRO A 236 15.52 -10.59 2.47
N LEU A 237 14.21 -10.86 2.55
CA LEU A 237 13.34 -10.34 3.60
C LEU A 237 13.25 -11.38 4.75
N ASP A 238 14.38 -11.63 5.39
CA ASP A 238 14.52 -12.68 6.41
C ASP A 238 14.32 -12.18 7.85
N GLY A 239 14.10 -10.88 8.03
CA GLY A 239 13.88 -10.28 9.34
C GLY A 239 15.17 -9.80 10.02
N PRO A 240 15.10 -9.35 11.28
CA PRO A 240 13.94 -9.38 12.16
C PRO A 240 12.78 -8.47 11.75
N PHE A 241 13.02 -7.41 10.96
CA PHE A 241 12.02 -6.52 10.39
C PHE A 241 12.02 -6.68 8.88
N PHE A 242 10.90 -6.40 8.24
CA PHE A 242 10.70 -6.66 6.82
C PHE A 242 10.60 -5.33 6.07
N GLU A 243 11.74 -4.65 5.91
CA GLU A 243 11.83 -3.39 5.18
C GLU A 243 11.91 -3.66 3.69
N GLU A 244 10.88 -3.25 2.97
CA GLU A 244 10.80 -3.40 1.53
C GLU A 244 11.61 -2.31 0.87
N THR A 245 12.63 -2.68 0.09
CA THR A 245 13.56 -1.73 -0.50
C THR A 245 13.44 -1.67 -2.01
N TYR A 246 13.68 -2.77 -2.69
CA TYR A 246 13.70 -2.84 -4.16
C TYR A 246 12.46 -3.52 -4.71
N TYR A 247 11.90 -2.95 -5.77
CA TYR A 247 10.88 -3.56 -6.62
C TYR A 247 11.33 -3.47 -8.07
N ILE A 248 11.48 -4.62 -8.73
CA ILE A 248 12.00 -4.74 -10.09
C ILE A 248 11.00 -5.49 -10.96
N THR A 249 10.73 -4.97 -12.15
CA THR A 249 9.88 -5.61 -13.16
C THR A 249 10.55 -5.54 -14.54
N PRO A 250 10.33 -6.53 -15.44
CA PRO A 250 9.56 -7.76 -15.27
C PRO A 250 10.23 -8.73 -14.29
N THR A 251 9.42 -9.64 -13.76
CA THR A 251 9.90 -10.67 -12.84
C THR A 251 10.86 -11.66 -13.52
N SER A 252 11.81 -12.16 -12.75
CA SER A 252 12.76 -13.18 -13.17
C SER A 252 12.18 -14.62 -13.14
N PHE A 253 10.97 -14.80 -12.61
CA PHE A 253 10.34 -16.11 -12.54
C PHE A 253 9.81 -16.59 -13.90
N SER A 254 9.86 -17.93 -14.12
CA SER A 254 9.33 -18.56 -15.33
C SER A 254 7.83 -18.35 -15.49
N GLU A 255 7.32 -18.49 -16.71
CA GLU A 255 5.89 -18.37 -17.03
C GLU A 255 5.02 -19.32 -16.19
N GLU A 256 5.50 -20.53 -15.90
CA GLU A 256 4.78 -21.50 -15.07
C GLU A 256 4.59 -20.99 -13.64
N ILE A 257 5.63 -20.38 -13.05
CA ILE A 257 5.56 -19.78 -11.72
C ILE A 257 4.67 -18.53 -11.73
N GLN A 258 4.76 -17.71 -12.78
CA GLN A 258 3.87 -16.55 -12.94
C GLN A 258 2.40 -16.96 -13.01
N GLN A 259 2.08 -18.05 -13.71
CA GLN A 259 0.73 -18.62 -13.75
C GLN A 259 0.29 -19.17 -12.38
N GLU A 260 1.17 -19.84 -11.62
CA GLU A 260 0.88 -20.29 -10.25
C GLU A 260 0.61 -19.08 -9.34
N ILE A 261 1.39 -18.01 -9.46
CA ILE A 261 1.17 -16.75 -8.74
C ILE A 261 -0.22 -16.18 -9.06
N LYS A 262 -0.53 -16.00 -10.35
CA LYS A 262 -1.84 -15.48 -10.79
C LYS A 262 -3.00 -16.31 -10.23
N GLN A 263 -2.92 -17.63 -10.33
CA GLN A 263 -3.96 -18.53 -9.83
C GLN A 263 -4.11 -18.44 -8.30
N THR A 264 -2.98 -18.37 -7.58
CA THR A 264 -2.98 -18.29 -6.11
C THR A 264 -3.59 -16.98 -5.63
N VAL A 265 -3.27 -15.86 -6.29
CA VAL A 265 -3.86 -14.54 -5.98
C VAL A 265 -5.35 -14.53 -6.30
N LEU A 266 -5.76 -15.01 -7.49
CA LEU A 266 -7.18 -15.09 -7.87
C LEU A 266 -8.00 -15.93 -6.88
N GLN A 267 -7.50 -17.13 -6.50
CA GLN A 267 -8.15 -17.96 -5.49
C GLN A 267 -8.28 -17.26 -4.13
N SER A 268 -7.31 -16.42 -3.80
CA SER A 268 -7.35 -15.63 -2.55
C SER A 268 -8.40 -14.52 -2.64
N CYS A 269 -8.46 -13.81 -3.76
CA CYS A 269 -9.51 -12.80 -4.02
C CYS A 269 -10.91 -13.43 -3.94
N GLN A 270 -11.11 -14.56 -4.62
CA GLN A 270 -12.38 -15.31 -4.56
C GLN A 270 -12.74 -15.76 -3.15
N SER A 271 -11.75 -16.18 -2.35
CA SER A 271 -11.96 -16.57 -0.96
C SER A 271 -12.42 -15.39 -0.10
N TYR A 272 -11.99 -14.17 -0.40
CA TYR A 272 -12.45 -12.96 0.29
C TYR A 272 -13.80 -12.48 -0.24
N GLY A 273 -14.18 -12.87 -1.45
CA GLY A 273 -15.35 -12.37 -2.17
C GLY A 273 -15.05 -11.10 -2.98
N LEU A 274 -13.78 -10.84 -3.31
CA LEU A 274 -13.39 -9.73 -4.18
C LEU A 274 -13.61 -10.14 -5.64
N THR A 275 -14.28 -9.27 -6.41
CA THR A 275 -14.66 -9.48 -7.81
C THR A 275 -14.23 -8.33 -8.72
N GLU A 276 -13.98 -7.14 -8.16
CA GLU A 276 -13.78 -5.90 -8.89
C GLU A 276 -12.61 -5.09 -8.36
N GLY A 277 -11.97 -4.31 -9.25
CA GLY A 277 -11.04 -3.25 -8.89
C GLY A 277 -9.60 -3.68 -8.67
N PRO A 278 -8.76 -2.75 -8.20
CA PRO A 278 -7.34 -2.99 -8.03
C PRO A 278 -7.06 -3.99 -6.90
N VAL A 279 -6.07 -4.85 -7.16
CA VAL A 279 -5.56 -5.84 -6.21
C VAL A 279 -4.05 -5.73 -6.12
N HIS A 280 -3.57 -5.55 -4.91
CA HIS A 280 -2.18 -5.72 -4.56
C HIS A 280 -2.00 -6.99 -3.73
N ALA A 281 -1.06 -7.85 -4.09
CA ALA A 281 -0.79 -9.07 -3.34
C ALA A 281 0.71 -9.28 -3.13
N GLU A 282 1.05 -9.98 -2.06
CA GLU A 282 2.41 -10.39 -1.73
C GLU A 282 2.50 -11.89 -1.59
N CYS A 283 3.50 -12.49 -2.23
CA CYS A 283 3.71 -13.91 -2.23
C CYS A 283 5.17 -14.26 -1.92
N ARG A 284 5.40 -15.40 -1.27
CA ARG A 284 6.71 -16.04 -1.22
C ARG A 284 6.73 -17.33 -2.03
N ILE A 285 7.81 -17.52 -2.77
CA ILE A 285 8.02 -18.66 -3.66
C ILE A 285 9.20 -19.49 -3.14
N ASN A 286 8.97 -20.79 -2.97
CA ASN A 286 10.00 -21.77 -2.64
C ASN A 286 9.72 -23.11 -3.34
N GLU A 287 10.47 -24.16 -3.02
CA GLU A 287 10.31 -25.50 -3.64
C GLU A 287 8.93 -26.14 -3.39
N LYS A 288 8.14 -25.62 -2.44
CA LYS A 288 6.78 -26.09 -2.17
C LYS A 288 5.72 -25.31 -2.94
N GLY A 289 6.13 -24.31 -3.75
CA GLY A 289 5.28 -23.47 -4.60
C GLY A 289 5.03 -22.08 -4.03
N VAL A 290 3.93 -21.44 -4.42
CA VAL A 290 3.56 -20.06 -4.09
C VAL A 290 2.76 -19.98 -2.80
N TRP A 291 3.18 -19.13 -1.88
CA TRP A 291 2.56 -18.89 -0.58
C TRP A 291 2.04 -17.47 -0.50
N ILE A 292 0.75 -17.29 -0.21
CA ILE A 292 0.14 -15.97 0.00
C ILE A 292 0.57 -15.39 1.36
N LEU A 293 1.09 -14.17 1.32
CA LEU A 293 1.39 -13.38 2.53
C LEU A 293 0.30 -12.35 2.82
N GLU A 294 -0.17 -11.64 1.79
CA GLU A 294 -1.20 -10.61 1.92
C GLU A 294 -1.91 -10.39 0.57
N VAL A 295 -3.19 -10.00 0.62
CA VAL A 295 -3.95 -9.48 -0.53
C VAL A 295 -4.75 -8.29 -0.05
N ALA A 296 -4.59 -7.15 -0.71
CA ALA A 296 -5.28 -5.91 -0.43
C ALA A 296 -6.16 -5.48 -1.62
N ALA A 297 -7.36 -5.00 -1.35
CA ALA A 297 -8.31 -4.49 -2.36
C ALA A 297 -7.99 -3.03 -2.71
N ARG A 298 -6.74 -2.76 -3.05
CA ARG A 298 -6.22 -1.44 -3.45
C ARG A 298 -4.93 -1.58 -4.23
N THR A 299 -4.46 -0.47 -4.78
CA THR A 299 -3.16 -0.42 -5.48
C THR A 299 -1.96 -0.54 -4.53
N ILE A 300 -0.82 -0.95 -5.08
CA ILE A 300 0.48 -1.01 -4.40
C ILE A 300 0.87 0.35 -3.78
N GLY A 301 1.62 0.31 -2.67
CA GLY A 301 2.19 1.48 -2.00
C GLY A 301 3.55 1.91 -2.54
N GLY A 302 4.23 2.80 -1.82
CA GLY A 302 5.63 3.14 -2.04
C GLY A 302 5.96 3.72 -3.43
N MET A 303 5.01 4.38 -4.10
CA MET A 303 5.16 4.90 -5.46
C MET A 303 5.51 3.83 -6.53
N CYS A 304 5.44 2.54 -6.21
CA CYS A 304 5.76 1.45 -7.14
C CYS A 304 4.85 1.45 -8.38
N GLY A 305 3.61 1.94 -8.26
CA GLY A 305 2.68 2.12 -9.39
C GLY A 305 3.25 2.97 -10.53
N ARG A 306 4.22 3.86 -10.25
CA ARG A 306 4.90 4.67 -11.28
C ARG A 306 5.71 3.84 -12.27
N LEU A 307 6.14 2.64 -11.88
CA LEU A 307 6.87 1.73 -12.78
C LEU A 307 6.02 1.28 -13.96
N LEU A 308 4.69 1.18 -13.78
CA LEU A 308 3.76 0.80 -14.85
C LEU A 308 3.72 1.86 -15.96
N SER A 309 3.82 3.16 -15.64
CA SER A 309 3.78 4.21 -16.64
C SER A 309 4.99 4.22 -17.58
N LEU A 310 6.13 3.68 -17.13
CA LEU A 310 7.38 3.63 -17.89
C LEU A 310 7.29 2.66 -19.08
N GLY A 311 6.32 1.73 -19.09
CA GLY A 311 6.26 0.71 -20.13
C GLY A 311 4.89 0.51 -20.80
N THR A 312 3.80 1.05 -20.25
CA THR A 312 2.45 0.82 -20.77
C THR A 312 1.81 2.05 -21.41
N GLY A 313 2.38 3.23 -21.18
CA GLY A 313 1.78 4.51 -21.60
C GLY A 313 0.61 4.98 -20.72
N HIS A 314 0.17 4.14 -19.76
CA HIS A 314 -0.85 4.48 -18.77
C HIS A 314 -0.28 4.42 -17.36
N SER A 315 -0.61 5.39 -16.51
CA SER A 315 -0.33 5.27 -15.07
C SER A 315 -1.31 4.30 -14.42
N LEU A 316 -0.93 3.75 -13.26
CA LEU A 316 -1.81 2.88 -12.49
C LEU A 316 -3.12 3.59 -12.14
N GLU A 317 -3.05 4.88 -11.80
CA GLU A 317 -4.22 5.70 -11.46
C GLU A 317 -5.14 5.91 -12.66
N GLU A 318 -4.60 6.03 -13.88
CA GLU A 318 -5.42 6.07 -15.11
C GLU A 318 -6.21 4.78 -15.28
N LEU A 319 -5.57 3.62 -15.07
CA LEU A 319 -6.23 2.32 -15.15
C LEU A 319 -7.33 2.16 -14.10
N VAL A 320 -7.07 2.59 -12.86
CA VAL A 320 -8.05 2.55 -11.76
C VAL A 320 -9.23 3.47 -12.03
N LEU A 321 -9.00 4.69 -12.56
CA LEU A 321 -10.08 5.61 -12.94
C LEU A 321 -10.96 5.03 -14.05
N LEU A 322 -10.36 4.47 -15.09
CA LEU A 322 -11.09 3.86 -16.20
C LEU A 322 -11.89 2.64 -15.74
N HIS A 323 -11.27 1.79 -14.91
CA HIS A 323 -11.94 0.64 -14.32
C HIS A 323 -13.14 1.03 -13.46
N ALA A 324 -13.00 2.03 -12.59
CA ALA A 324 -14.09 2.51 -11.73
C ALA A 324 -15.31 3.03 -12.53
N MET A 325 -15.10 3.40 -13.78
CA MET A 325 -16.16 3.77 -14.73
C MET A 325 -16.65 2.59 -15.61
N GLY A 326 -16.25 1.37 -15.30
CA GLY A 326 -16.64 0.16 -16.04
C GLY A 326 -15.91 -0.01 -17.38
N GLN A 327 -14.74 0.64 -17.55
CA GLN A 327 -13.94 0.52 -18.77
C GLN A 327 -12.76 -0.43 -18.56
N ARG A 328 -12.60 -1.43 -19.44
CA ARG A 328 -11.44 -2.33 -19.45
C ARG A 328 -10.41 -1.81 -20.45
N VAL A 329 -9.15 -1.73 -20.02
CA VAL A 329 -8.02 -1.31 -20.85
C VAL A 329 -7.13 -2.53 -21.12
N GLU A 330 -6.89 -2.82 -22.38
CA GLU A 330 -5.89 -3.83 -22.75
C GLU A 330 -4.49 -3.28 -22.50
N MET A 331 -3.74 -3.98 -21.65
CA MET A 331 -2.37 -3.62 -21.33
C MET A 331 -1.40 -4.16 -22.39
N LYS A 332 -0.50 -3.30 -22.84
CA LYS A 332 0.67 -3.74 -23.61
C LYS A 332 1.76 -4.17 -22.63
N LEU A 333 2.44 -5.27 -22.97
CA LEU A 333 3.61 -5.71 -22.20
C LEU A 333 4.70 -4.63 -22.21
N LEU A 334 5.38 -4.46 -21.07
CA LEU A 334 6.53 -3.58 -20.92
C LEU A 334 7.63 -4.00 -21.91
N GLU A 335 8.12 -3.06 -22.72
CA GLU A 335 9.27 -3.30 -23.61
C GLU A 335 10.62 -3.12 -22.89
N SER A 336 10.64 -2.43 -21.75
CA SER A 336 11.80 -2.17 -20.91
C SER A 336 11.59 -2.67 -19.49
N ALA A 337 12.70 -2.95 -18.82
CA ALA A 337 12.68 -3.24 -17.39
C ALA A 337 12.72 -1.94 -16.58
N ALA A 338 12.01 -1.93 -15.47
CA ALA A 338 11.96 -0.80 -14.57
C ALA A 338 12.13 -1.25 -13.11
N GLY A 339 12.66 -0.36 -12.29
CA GLY A 339 12.80 -0.61 -10.87
C GLY A 339 12.67 0.66 -10.04
N VAL A 340 12.28 0.47 -8.80
CA VAL A 340 12.30 1.49 -7.76
C VAL A 340 13.06 0.99 -6.55
N LEU A 341 13.88 1.86 -5.99
CA LEU A 341 14.39 1.73 -4.63
C LEU A 341 13.63 2.70 -3.73
N MET A 342 12.95 2.16 -2.74
CA MET A 342 12.47 2.89 -1.59
C MET A 342 13.62 3.02 -0.61
N ILE A 343 14.26 4.21 -0.53
CA ILE A 343 15.48 4.42 0.26
C ILE A 343 15.15 4.19 1.75
N PRO A 344 15.75 3.17 2.39
CA PRO A 344 15.44 2.83 3.77
C PRO A 344 15.92 3.92 4.73
N ILE A 345 15.34 3.96 5.92
CA ILE A 345 15.81 4.78 7.03
C ILE A 345 16.87 4.00 7.82
N PRO A 346 18.16 4.36 7.73
CA PRO A 346 19.24 3.52 8.25
C PRO A 346 19.35 3.53 9.77
N GLY A 347 18.64 4.44 10.46
CA GLY A 347 18.66 4.51 11.92
C GLY A 347 17.82 5.67 12.46
N ALA A 348 17.49 5.59 13.75
CA ALA A 348 16.74 6.64 14.45
C ALA A 348 17.61 7.87 14.70
N GLY A 349 17.03 9.07 14.50
CA GLY A 349 17.74 10.33 14.73
C GLY A 349 17.12 11.49 13.97
N ILE A 350 17.84 12.60 13.88
CA ILE A 350 17.43 13.78 13.11
C ILE A 350 18.22 13.81 11.80
N LEU A 351 17.52 13.82 10.67
CA LEU A 351 18.15 13.98 9.36
C LEU A 351 18.88 15.32 9.29
N LYS A 352 20.17 15.30 9.06
CA LYS A 352 20.98 16.51 8.86
C LYS A 352 21.09 16.89 7.40
N ARG A 353 21.43 15.93 6.54
CA ARG A 353 21.53 16.08 5.09
C ARG A 353 21.72 14.72 4.42
N VAL A 354 21.50 14.70 3.14
CA VAL A 354 21.85 13.59 2.25
C VAL A 354 22.89 14.09 1.26
N GLU A 355 24.05 13.46 1.26
CA GLU A 355 25.17 13.77 0.36
C GLU A 355 25.18 12.80 -0.82
N GLY A 356 25.87 13.15 -1.92
CA GLY A 356 26.02 12.28 -3.09
C GLY A 356 24.85 12.29 -4.09
N LEU A 357 23.80 13.10 -3.87
CA LEU A 357 22.59 13.15 -4.70
C LEU A 357 22.88 13.34 -6.19
N LEU A 358 23.78 14.29 -6.54
CA LEU A 358 24.13 14.57 -7.93
C LEU A 358 24.85 13.39 -8.60
N GLN A 359 25.68 12.66 -7.85
CA GLN A 359 26.37 11.47 -8.34
C GLN A 359 25.37 10.33 -8.56
N ALA A 360 24.48 10.10 -7.60
CA ALA A 360 23.42 9.11 -7.71
C ALA A 360 22.48 9.37 -8.90
N GLN A 361 22.07 10.63 -9.12
CA GLN A 361 21.25 11.03 -10.26
C GLN A 361 21.92 10.83 -11.63
N ARG A 362 23.26 10.88 -11.69
CA ARG A 362 24.04 10.66 -12.92
C ARG A 362 24.36 9.19 -13.18
N THR A 363 23.96 8.28 -12.32
CA THR A 363 24.12 6.85 -12.56
C THR A 363 23.35 6.45 -13.83
N PRO A 364 23.96 5.71 -14.77
CA PRO A 364 23.29 5.26 -15.98
C PRO A 364 21.99 4.55 -15.64
N PHE A 365 20.94 4.76 -16.45
CA PHE A 365 19.60 4.22 -16.31
C PHE A 365 18.75 4.81 -15.16
N VAL A 366 19.31 5.58 -14.23
CA VAL A 366 18.52 6.31 -13.23
C VAL A 366 17.71 7.40 -13.94
N LYS A 367 16.41 7.41 -13.70
CA LYS A 367 15.46 8.38 -14.28
C LYS A 367 15.14 9.51 -13.32
N GLU A 368 14.97 9.18 -12.05
CA GLU A 368 14.58 10.13 -11.01
C GLU A 368 15.15 9.71 -9.66
N LEU A 369 15.46 10.69 -8.84
CA LEU A 369 15.80 10.53 -7.43
C LEU A 369 15.12 11.64 -6.65
N SER A 370 14.38 11.29 -5.60
CA SER A 370 13.76 12.23 -4.68
C SER A 370 14.08 11.89 -3.23
N ILE A 371 14.24 12.90 -2.40
CA ILE A 371 14.30 12.79 -0.95
C ILE A 371 13.04 13.41 -0.38
N GLU A 372 12.24 12.61 0.29
CA GLU A 372 10.91 13.00 0.79
C GLU A 372 10.96 13.57 2.22
N VAL A 373 11.94 13.12 3.01
CA VAL A 373 12.13 13.61 4.38
C VAL A 373 12.99 14.87 4.36
N ARG A 374 12.48 15.93 4.95
CA ARG A 374 13.20 17.21 5.03
C ARG A 374 14.29 17.17 6.11
N GLU A 375 15.37 17.93 5.89
CA GLU A 375 16.39 18.17 6.92
C GLU A 375 15.78 18.74 8.20
N GLY A 376 16.26 18.26 9.33
CA GLY A 376 15.74 18.63 10.66
C GLY A 376 14.58 17.74 11.15
N TYR A 377 14.01 16.85 10.32
CA TYR A 377 12.95 15.94 10.75
C TYR A 377 13.52 14.68 11.41
N GLU A 378 12.71 14.11 12.32
CA GLU A 378 13.03 12.85 12.98
C GLU A 378 12.87 11.68 12.01
N LEU A 379 13.84 10.79 12.01
CA LEU A 379 13.83 9.52 11.29
C LEU A 379 13.44 8.40 12.25
N VAL A 380 12.39 7.66 11.89
CA VAL A 380 11.88 6.52 12.67
C VAL A 380 11.96 5.26 11.80
N PRO A 381 12.93 4.37 12.05
CA PRO A 381 13.04 3.11 11.29
C PRO A 381 11.95 2.12 11.68
N LEU A 382 11.82 1.04 10.90
CA LEU A 382 10.99 -0.12 11.26
C LEU A 382 11.46 -0.75 12.59
N PRO A 383 10.55 -1.34 13.36
CA PRO A 383 9.15 -1.61 13.06
C PRO A 383 8.19 -0.50 13.47
N GLU A 384 8.64 0.60 14.06
CA GLU A 384 7.79 1.73 14.48
C GLU A 384 7.44 2.66 13.34
N GLY A 385 8.40 2.93 12.43
CA GLY A 385 8.23 3.83 11.28
C GLY A 385 7.37 3.24 10.18
N ASN A 386 6.90 4.11 9.28
CA ASN A 386 6.09 3.76 8.10
C ASN A 386 6.48 4.60 6.87
N SER A 387 7.64 5.23 6.89
CA SER A 387 8.10 6.11 5.83
C SER A 387 9.45 5.68 5.30
N TYR A 388 9.73 6.07 4.07
CA TYR A 388 11.03 5.94 3.44
C TYR A 388 11.71 7.30 3.38
N LEU A 389 13.04 7.31 3.31
CA LEU A 389 13.80 8.56 3.18
C LEU A 389 13.51 9.24 1.82
N GLY A 390 13.28 8.45 0.78
CA GLY A 390 13.03 8.91 -0.58
C GLY A 390 12.94 7.74 -1.56
N PHE A 391 13.06 8.05 -2.85
CA PHE A 391 12.90 7.08 -3.92
C PHE A 391 13.94 7.29 -5.01
N ILE A 392 14.41 6.19 -5.61
CA ILE A 392 15.22 6.19 -6.84
C ILE A 392 14.49 5.33 -7.87
N PHE A 393 14.26 5.86 -9.07
CA PHE A 393 13.64 5.12 -10.18
C PHE A 393 14.68 4.87 -11.27
N ALA A 394 14.68 3.65 -11.82
CA ALA A 394 15.51 3.27 -12.95
C ALA A 394 14.69 2.60 -14.04
N GLU A 395 15.12 2.81 -15.30
CA GLU A 395 14.60 2.11 -16.48
C GLU A 395 15.77 1.67 -17.32
N ALA A 396 15.84 0.38 -17.65
CA ALA A 396 16.97 -0.25 -18.30
C ALA A 396 16.52 -1.32 -19.30
N PRO A 397 17.41 -1.81 -20.19
CA PRO A 397 17.10 -2.90 -21.11
C PRO A 397 16.78 -4.25 -20.43
N SER A 398 17.24 -4.47 -19.18
CA SER A 398 16.96 -5.69 -18.44
C SER A 398 16.72 -5.41 -16.95
N ALA A 399 16.02 -6.32 -16.28
CA ALA A 399 15.75 -6.25 -14.84
C ALA A 399 17.05 -6.21 -14.02
N GLU A 400 18.06 -6.97 -14.40
CA GLU A 400 19.38 -6.98 -13.77
C GLU A 400 20.07 -5.61 -13.87
N GLN A 401 20.02 -4.97 -15.05
CA GLN A 401 20.60 -3.64 -15.23
C GLN A 401 19.85 -2.56 -14.45
N ALA A 402 18.52 -2.66 -14.36
CA ALA A 402 17.72 -1.76 -13.53
C ALA A 402 18.09 -1.89 -12.04
N GLU A 403 18.19 -3.12 -11.53
CA GLU A 403 18.63 -3.38 -10.16
C GLU A 403 20.06 -2.86 -9.89
N GLN A 404 21.01 -3.15 -10.76
CA GLN A 404 22.39 -2.67 -10.63
C GLN A 404 22.46 -1.14 -10.61
N ALA A 405 21.69 -0.46 -11.45
CA ALA A 405 21.61 0.99 -11.48
C ALA A 405 21.09 1.56 -10.14
N LEU A 406 20.02 0.96 -9.58
CA LEU A 406 19.48 1.37 -8.28
C LEU A 406 20.49 1.16 -7.15
N ARG A 407 21.15 0.00 -7.10
CA ARG A 407 22.17 -0.30 -6.08
C ARG A 407 23.35 0.68 -6.18
N HIS A 408 23.84 0.91 -7.38
CA HIS A 408 24.96 1.86 -7.58
C HIS A 408 24.58 3.29 -7.20
N ALA A 409 23.38 3.73 -7.55
CA ALA A 409 22.88 5.05 -7.15
C ALA A 409 22.73 5.17 -5.62
N HIS A 410 22.23 4.12 -4.97
CA HIS A 410 22.13 4.07 -3.51
C HIS A 410 23.49 4.15 -2.83
N ASP A 411 24.49 3.41 -3.34
CA ASP A 411 25.86 3.41 -2.81
C ASP A 411 26.55 4.80 -2.90
N CYS A 412 26.07 5.66 -3.80
CA CYS A 412 26.56 7.05 -3.88
C CYS A 412 26.04 7.93 -2.73
N LEU A 413 24.96 7.52 -2.03
CA LEU A 413 24.32 8.35 -1.01
C LEU A 413 25.01 8.18 0.35
N ASN A 414 25.23 9.30 1.04
CA ASN A 414 25.66 9.34 2.43
C ASN A 414 24.61 10.08 3.26
N ILE A 415 23.89 9.33 4.11
CA ILE A 415 22.79 9.85 4.93
C ILE A 415 23.35 10.26 6.30
N VAL A 416 23.43 11.57 6.56
CA VAL A 416 24.00 12.11 7.79
C VAL A 416 22.90 12.33 8.83
N ILE A 417 22.95 11.58 9.93
CA ILE A 417 21.97 11.57 10.99
C ILE A 417 22.62 12.07 12.30
N ALA A 418 21.95 12.96 13.00
CA ALA A 418 22.32 13.31 14.36
C ALA A 418 21.51 12.45 15.37
N PRO A 419 22.16 11.94 16.42
CA PRO A 419 21.48 11.15 17.44
C PRO A 419 20.41 11.98 18.17
N LEU A 420 19.31 11.31 18.57
CA LEU A 420 18.32 11.89 19.51
C LEU A 420 18.92 11.87 20.92
N TRP A 421 19.14 13.04 21.47
CA TRP A 421 19.51 13.18 22.87
C TRP A 421 18.26 13.09 23.72
N LYS A 422 18.02 11.96 24.39
CA LYS A 422 17.04 11.90 25.46
C LYS A 422 17.64 12.60 26.68
N ILE A 423 17.18 13.80 26.97
CA ILE A 423 17.50 14.47 28.23
C ILE A 423 16.77 13.66 29.32
N GLY A 424 17.47 12.71 29.93
CA GLY A 424 17.02 11.99 31.12
C GLY A 424 17.03 12.93 32.32
N GLY A 425 15.97 13.68 32.46
CA GLY A 425 15.79 14.59 33.60
C GLY A 425 14.71 14.10 34.53
N THR A 426 15.03 13.14 35.41
CA THR A 426 14.30 13.04 36.68
C THR A 426 14.90 14.12 37.62
N LEU A 427 14.38 15.35 37.57
CA LEU A 427 14.52 16.27 38.65
C LEU A 427 13.65 15.73 39.79
N THR A 428 14.23 14.93 40.69
CA THR A 428 13.71 14.74 42.02
C THR A 428 13.90 16.05 42.77
N ALA A 429 12.85 16.87 42.80
CA ALA A 429 12.79 17.98 43.74
C ALA A 429 12.68 17.40 45.17
N THR A 430 13.78 17.39 45.88
CA THR A 430 13.77 17.30 47.34
C THR A 430 13.40 18.64 47.87
N HIS A 431 12.21 18.72 48.47
CA HIS A 431 11.91 19.59 49.64
C HIS A 431 10.80 18.93 50.45
#